data_cf259a1c5cb4f511842e16c477d2da29
#
_entry.id   cf259a1c5cb4f511842e16c477d2da29
#
_cell.length_a   1.000
_cell.length_b   1.000
_cell.length_c   1.000
_cell.angle_alpha   90.00
_cell.angle_beta   90.00
_cell.angle_gamma   90.00
#
_symmetry.space_group_name_H-M   'P 1'
#
loop_
_entity.id
_entity.type
_entity.pdbx_description
1 polymer ?
#
loop_
_entity_poly.entity_id
_entity_poly.type
_entity_poly.pdbx_seq_one_letter_code
_entity_poly.pdbx_strand_id
1 'polypeptide(L)'
;MKEFLKGLFAVGTMTFVLVGCTSSPKHNTSGTQPGQRIHIPQEQVTLDRAMQPKVMPTSYRNWLMQGENQARSREYERFLEQNGSGNIIPSFELFKTARAWDQCGKSEYMIPNQELWRNQLATLKVFKYLVASKVLTDFTVTSVYRDLPLNQCAGGAGSSRHLFNSAIDFRIGPVS
;
A
#
# COMPACT_ATOMS: atom_id res chain seq x y z
N MET A 1 8.69 55.85 -21.62
CA MET A 1 9.07 56.51 -20.34
C MET A 1 9.15 55.37 -19.34
N LYS A 2 10.30 54.75 -19.15
CA LYS A 2 11.37 54.98 -18.20
C LYS A 2 10.82 55.25 -16.79
N GLU A 3 10.96 54.27 -15.90
CA GLU A 3 11.68 54.49 -14.64
C GLU A 3 12.13 53.16 -14.06
N PHE A 4 13.39 53.09 -13.79
CA PHE A 4 14.17 52.09 -13.08
C PHE A 4 13.99 52.31 -11.56
N LEU A 5 13.80 51.24 -10.80
CA LEU A 5 14.11 51.31 -9.37
C LEU A 5 15.01 50.15 -8.97
N LYS A 6 16.26 50.53 -8.65
CA LYS A 6 17.31 49.68 -8.08
C LYS A 6 17.01 49.44 -6.61
N GLY A 7 16.87 48.21 -6.18
CA GLY A 7 16.81 47.82 -4.77
C GLY A 7 18.09 47.04 -4.38
N LEU A 8 18.74 47.62 -3.40
CA LEU A 8 20.05 47.38 -2.82
C LEU A 8 20.15 46.00 -2.13
N PHE A 9 21.15 45.19 -2.50
CA PHE A 9 21.52 43.96 -1.81
C PHE A 9 22.31 44.30 -0.54
N ALA A 10 21.80 43.97 0.62
CA ALA A 10 22.55 43.90 1.87
C ALA A 10 23.06 42.50 2.10
N VAL A 11 24.38 42.30 1.97
CA VAL A 11 25.09 41.06 2.29
C VAL A 11 25.32 41.03 3.80
N GLY A 12 24.56 40.25 4.52
CA GLY A 12 24.79 39.95 5.93
C GLY A 12 25.73 38.76 6.08
N THR A 13 26.98 38.99 6.43
CA THR A 13 27.96 37.93 6.81
C THR A 13 27.60 37.42 8.20
N MET A 14 27.08 36.19 8.25
CA MET A 14 26.81 35.48 9.50
C MET A 14 28.01 34.59 9.85
N THR A 15 28.78 35.06 10.85
CA THR A 15 29.94 34.33 11.38
C THR A 15 29.45 33.16 12.25
N PHE A 16 29.64 31.91 11.80
CA PHE A 16 29.40 30.73 12.60
C PHE A 16 30.60 30.45 13.50
N VAL A 17 30.42 30.56 14.81
CA VAL A 17 31.38 30.07 15.82
C VAL A 17 31.11 28.57 16.00
N LEU A 18 32.07 27.76 15.54
CA LEU A 18 32.07 26.31 15.81
C LEU A 18 32.63 26.08 17.21
N VAL A 19 31.74 25.78 18.17
CA VAL A 19 32.15 25.21 19.46
C VAL A 19 32.22 23.69 19.27
N GLY A 20 33.42 23.19 19.18
CA GLY A 20 33.67 21.75 19.11
C GLY A 20 33.53 21.12 20.50
N CYS A 21 32.51 20.30 20.70
CA CYS A 21 32.48 19.32 21.78
C CYS A 21 32.78 17.95 21.20
N THR A 22 34.06 17.52 21.30
CA THR A 22 34.48 16.14 21.07
C THR A 22 34.13 15.31 22.30
N SER A 23 32.99 14.63 22.26
CA SER A 23 32.76 13.49 23.15
C SER A 23 32.64 12.21 22.30
N SER A 24 33.72 11.45 22.30
CA SER A 24 33.74 10.11 21.72
C SER A 24 32.80 9.21 22.50
N PRO A 25 31.87 8.50 21.84
CA PRO A 25 31.09 7.46 22.51
C PRO A 25 32.04 6.29 22.79
N LYS A 26 32.20 5.94 24.07
CA LYS A 26 32.83 4.68 24.46
C LYS A 26 32.00 3.54 23.93
N HIS A 27 32.57 2.76 23.05
CA HIS A 27 32.02 1.52 22.54
C HIS A 27 31.95 0.53 23.70
N ASN A 28 30.78 0.40 24.35
CA ASN A 28 30.52 -0.72 25.25
C ASN A 28 30.27 -1.95 24.38
N THR A 29 31.30 -2.73 24.13
CA THR A 29 31.20 -4.12 23.71
C THR A 29 30.61 -4.92 24.86
N SER A 30 29.30 -4.97 24.98
CA SER A 30 28.60 -5.91 25.84
C SER A 30 28.76 -7.30 25.22
N GLY A 31 29.70 -8.07 25.74
CA GLY A 31 29.88 -9.46 25.35
C GLY A 31 28.61 -10.25 25.63
N THR A 32 28.00 -10.74 24.57
CA THR A 32 26.83 -11.63 24.63
C THR A 32 27.29 -12.95 25.25
N GLN A 33 26.87 -13.26 26.48
CA GLN A 33 27.09 -14.57 27.08
C GLN A 33 26.33 -15.64 26.27
N PRO A 34 26.94 -16.80 25.97
CA PRO A 34 26.26 -17.89 25.28
C PRO A 34 25.14 -18.44 26.18
N GLY A 35 23.88 -18.26 25.77
CA GLY A 35 22.72 -18.83 26.44
C GLY A 35 21.62 -17.84 26.86
N GLN A 36 21.83 -16.54 26.74
CA GLN A 36 20.77 -15.58 27.06
C GLN A 36 19.78 -15.49 25.88
N ARG A 37 18.59 -16.09 26.04
CA ARG A 37 17.47 -15.87 25.10
C ARG A 37 17.09 -14.40 25.15
N ILE A 38 17.34 -13.69 24.05
CA ILE A 38 16.84 -12.32 23.89
C ILE A 38 15.31 -12.40 23.90
N HIS A 39 14.69 -11.89 24.96
CA HIS A 39 13.25 -11.74 25.02
C HIS A 39 12.88 -10.53 24.17
N ILE A 40 12.49 -10.77 22.92
CA ILE A 40 11.94 -9.72 22.05
C ILE A 40 10.52 -9.45 22.55
N PRO A 41 10.18 -8.21 22.94
CA PRO A 41 8.83 -7.88 23.36
C PRO A 41 7.82 -8.27 22.26
N GLN A 42 6.70 -8.84 22.65
CA GLN A 42 5.68 -9.33 21.71
C GLN A 42 5.14 -8.22 20.78
N GLU A 43 5.16 -7.00 21.27
CA GLU A 43 4.82 -5.79 20.51
C GLU A 43 5.78 -5.55 19.34
N GLN A 44 7.10 -5.78 19.53
CA GLN A 44 8.12 -5.67 18.48
C GLN A 44 7.92 -6.73 17.39
N VAL A 45 7.61 -7.96 17.78
CA VAL A 45 7.34 -9.07 16.86
C VAL A 45 6.10 -8.78 15.99
N THR A 46 5.08 -8.16 16.59
CA THR A 46 3.84 -7.80 15.90
C THR A 46 4.08 -6.67 14.89
N LEU A 47 4.92 -5.68 15.24
CA LEU A 47 5.29 -4.57 14.36
C LEU A 47 6.11 -5.05 13.15
N ASP A 48 7.10 -5.91 13.39
CA ASP A 48 7.95 -6.48 12.33
C ASP A 48 7.15 -7.36 11.38
N ARG A 49 6.12 -8.06 11.88
CA ARG A 49 5.24 -8.89 11.06
C ARG A 49 4.32 -8.07 10.15
N ALA A 50 3.80 -6.94 10.64
CA ALA A 50 2.98 -6.03 9.86
C ALA A 50 3.77 -5.32 8.73
N MET A 51 5.09 -5.22 8.89
CA MET A 51 5.99 -4.57 7.92
C MET A 51 6.66 -5.56 6.95
N GLN A 52 6.42 -6.87 7.06
CA GLN A 52 7.00 -7.82 6.11
C GLN A 52 6.37 -7.65 4.72
N PRO A 53 7.18 -7.53 3.67
CA PRO A 53 6.65 -7.43 2.31
C PRO A 53 5.89 -8.70 1.95
N LYS A 54 4.63 -8.55 1.56
CA LYS A 54 3.80 -9.66 1.11
C LYS A 54 4.39 -10.26 -0.16
N VAL A 55 4.51 -11.58 -0.21
CA VAL A 55 5.07 -12.28 -1.38
C VAL A 55 4.04 -12.33 -2.50
N MET A 56 4.46 -11.92 -3.70
CA MET A 56 3.61 -11.97 -4.90
C MET A 56 3.29 -13.43 -5.28
N PRO A 57 2.00 -13.82 -5.38
CA PRO A 57 1.60 -15.17 -5.75
C PRO A 57 2.00 -15.55 -7.19
N THR A 58 2.29 -16.83 -7.42
CA THR A 58 2.57 -17.34 -8.77
C THR A 58 1.35 -17.21 -9.68
N SER A 59 0.13 -17.39 -9.15
CA SER A 59 -1.13 -17.18 -9.89
C SER A 59 -1.23 -15.75 -10.44
N TYR A 60 -0.85 -14.75 -9.67
CA TYR A 60 -0.84 -13.36 -10.12
C TYR A 60 0.20 -13.10 -11.23
N ARG A 61 1.41 -13.65 -11.09
CA ARG A 61 2.44 -13.56 -12.15
C ARG A 61 1.96 -14.17 -13.46
N ASN A 62 1.36 -15.34 -13.39
CA ASN A 62 0.80 -16.03 -14.56
C ASN A 62 -0.34 -15.23 -15.21
N TRP A 63 -1.21 -14.62 -14.38
CA TRP A 63 -2.29 -13.76 -14.87
C TRP A 63 -1.76 -12.49 -15.55
N LEU A 64 -0.71 -11.86 -15.04
CA LEU A 64 -0.07 -10.70 -15.68
C LEU A 64 0.46 -11.00 -17.08
N MET A 65 0.90 -12.23 -17.34
CA MET A 65 1.40 -12.65 -18.67
C MET A 65 0.28 -12.91 -19.69
N GLN A 66 -0.99 -12.87 -19.30
CA GLN A 66 -2.13 -13.11 -20.19
C GLN A 66 -2.61 -11.79 -20.82
N GLY A 67 -2.66 -11.78 -22.16
CA GLY A 67 -3.19 -10.64 -22.93
C GLY A 67 -2.56 -9.30 -22.54
N GLU A 68 -3.38 -8.31 -22.28
CA GLU A 68 -2.97 -6.95 -21.92
C GLU A 68 -2.89 -6.70 -20.40
N ASN A 69 -3.02 -7.73 -19.57
CA ASN A 69 -3.14 -7.55 -18.11
C ASN A 69 -1.97 -6.78 -17.52
N GLN A 70 -0.73 -7.04 -17.97
CA GLN A 70 0.45 -6.32 -17.48
C GLN A 70 0.42 -4.83 -17.83
N ALA A 71 0.05 -4.48 -19.08
CA ALA A 71 -0.02 -3.09 -19.52
C ALA A 71 -1.11 -2.33 -18.77
N ARG A 72 -2.32 -2.89 -18.69
CA ARG A 72 -3.48 -2.30 -18.01
C ARG A 72 -3.27 -2.19 -16.49
N SER A 73 -2.60 -3.17 -15.88
CA SER A 73 -2.21 -3.13 -14.47
C SER A 73 -1.33 -1.91 -14.18
N ARG A 74 -0.28 -1.70 -14.99
CA ARG A 74 0.60 -0.54 -14.86
C ARG A 74 -0.10 0.80 -15.10
N GLU A 75 -1.09 0.85 -15.98
CA GLU A 75 -1.88 2.05 -16.20
C GLU A 75 -2.72 2.39 -14.98
N TYR A 76 -3.39 1.40 -14.40
CA TYR A 76 -4.18 1.60 -13.20
C TYR A 76 -3.32 1.98 -11.99
N GLU A 77 -2.19 1.32 -11.80
CA GLU A 77 -1.22 1.66 -10.75
C GLU A 77 -0.74 3.11 -10.87
N ARG A 78 -0.33 3.54 -12.08
CA ARG A 78 0.05 4.94 -12.35
C ARG A 78 -1.08 5.93 -12.07
N PHE A 79 -2.31 5.59 -12.46
CA PHE A 79 -3.47 6.41 -12.13
C PHE A 79 -3.63 6.59 -10.62
N LEU A 80 -3.52 5.53 -9.84
CA LEU A 80 -3.61 5.58 -8.38
C LEU A 80 -2.46 6.40 -7.77
N GLU A 81 -1.24 6.23 -8.25
CA GLU A 81 -0.06 7.00 -7.80
C GLU A 81 -0.26 8.51 -8.05
N GLN A 82 -0.66 8.88 -9.25
CA GLN A 82 -0.92 10.28 -9.63
C GLN A 82 -2.04 10.92 -8.79
N ASN A 83 -2.94 10.12 -8.23
CA ASN A 83 -4.02 10.58 -7.35
C ASN A 83 -3.73 10.37 -5.85
N GLY A 84 -2.47 10.12 -5.47
CA GLY A 84 -2.03 9.98 -4.08
C GLY A 84 -2.53 8.72 -3.36
N SER A 85 -2.95 7.71 -4.14
CA SER A 85 -3.52 6.44 -3.65
C SER A 85 -2.71 5.22 -4.09
N GLY A 86 -1.50 5.39 -4.60
CA GLY A 86 -0.59 4.29 -4.94
C GLY A 86 0.02 3.61 -3.72
N ASN A 87 0.47 2.37 -3.89
CA ASN A 87 1.27 1.60 -2.91
C ASN A 87 0.64 1.40 -1.51
N ILE A 88 -0.70 1.53 -1.39
CA ILE A 88 -1.42 1.29 -0.13
C ILE A 88 -1.70 -0.21 0.05
N ILE A 89 -2.02 -0.88 -1.03
CA ILE A 89 -2.30 -2.31 -1.11
C ILE A 89 -1.46 -2.88 -2.26
N PRO A 90 -0.79 -4.04 -2.10
CA PRO A 90 -0.09 -4.68 -3.20
C PRO A 90 -1.04 -4.98 -4.37
N SER A 91 -0.58 -4.83 -5.61
CA SER A 91 -1.42 -4.99 -6.81
C SER A 91 -2.07 -6.37 -6.89
N PHE A 92 -1.37 -7.42 -6.47
CA PHE A 92 -1.93 -8.78 -6.43
C PHE A 92 -3.06 -8.97 -5.40
N GLU A 93 -3.24 -8.04 -4.48
CA GLU A 93 -4.41 -7.98 -3.59
C GLU A 93 -5.45 -6.99 -4.11
N LEU A 94 -5.02 -5.87 -4.68
CA LEU A 94 -5.90 -4.84 -5.23
C LEU A 94 -6.76 -5.34 -6.40
N PHE A 95 -6.26 -6.32 -7.17
CA PHE A 95 -6.98 -6.89 -8.31
C PHE A 95 -7.78 -8.16 -7.97
N LYS A 96 -7.80 -8.60 -6.71
CA LYS A 96 -8.62 -9.75 -6.30
C LYS A 96 -10.11 -9.49 -6.53
N THR A 97 -10.77 -10.48 -7.14
CA THR A 97 -12.19 -10.36 -7.52
C THR A 97 -13.14 -10.79 -6.41
N ALA A 98 -13.28 -12.09 -6.18
CA ALA A 98 -14.15 -12.66 -5.15
C ALA A 98 -13.50 -13.91 -4.56
N ARG A 99 -13.85 -14.28 -3.34
CA ARG A 99 -13.38 -15.54 -2.74
C ARG A 99 -13.88 -16.77 -3.48
N ALA A 100 -15.06 -16.67 -4.09
CA ALA A 100 -15.70 -17.75 -4.84
C ALA A 100 -15.39 -17.72 -6.34
N TRP A 101 -14.33 -17.02 -6.79
CA TRP A 101 -14.00 -16.86 -8.20
C TRP A 101 -13.85 -18.20 -8.94
N ASP A 102 -13.20 -19.18 -8.32
CA ASP A 102 -12.98 -20.52 -8.88
C ASP A 102 -14.29 -21.29 -9.03
N GLN A 103 -15.13 -21.31 -7.98
CA GLN A 103 -16.46 -21.91 -8.01
C GLN A 103 -17.36 -21.29 -9.06
N CYS A 104 -17.16 -20.02 -9.37
CA CYS A 104 -17.88 -19.29 -10.41
C CYS A 104 -17.29 -19.43 -11.80
N GLY A 105 -16.20 -20.18 -11.98
CA GLY A 105 -15.48 -20.31 -13.25
C GLY A 105 -14.95 -18.97 -13.78
N LYS A 106 -14.54 -18.07 -12.88
CA LYS A 106 -14.04 -16.73 -13.21
C LYS A 106 -12.56 -16.57 -12.88
N SER A 107 -11.99 -15.42 -13.25
CA SER A 107 -10.59 -15.11 -12.92
C SER A 107 -10.45 -14.68 -11.46
N GLU A 108 -9.37 -15.10 -10.80
CA GLU A 108 -8.97 -14.64 -9.47
C GLU A 108 -8.69 -13.13 -9.45
N TYR A 109 -8.19 -12.60 -10.56
CA TYR A 109 -7.79 -11.20 -10.70
C TYR A 109 -8.52 -10.53 -11.85
N MET A 110 -8.85 -9.24 -11.67
CA MET A 110 -9.49 -8.43 -12.69
C MET A 110 -9.14 -6.95 -12.49
N ILE A 111 -8.88 -6.25 -13.60
CA ILE A 111 -8.74 -4.81 -13.58
C ILE A 111 -10.08 -4.20 -13.95
N PRO A 112 -10.63 -3.27 -13.16
CA PRO A 112 -11.87 -2.60 -13.50
C PRO A 112 -11.74 -1.79 -14.80
N ASN A 113 -12.85 -1.50 -15.44
CA ASN A 113 -12.89 -0.57 -16.57
C ASN A 113 -12.44 0.83 -16.13
N GLN A 114 -11.84 1.58 -17.04
CA GLN A 114 -11.20 2.86 -16.73
C GLN A 114 -12.17 3.90 -16.15
N GLU A 115 -13.42 3.89 -16.59
CA GLU A 115 -14.47 4.76 -16.06
C GLU A 115 -14.76 4.55 -14.56
N LEU A 116 -14.43 3.37 -14.02
CA LEU A 116 -14.63 3.02 -12.60
C LEU A 116 -13.42 3.33 -11.72
N TRP A 117 -12.28 3.70 -12.29
CA TRP A 117 -11.03 3.88 -11.52
C TRP A 117 -11.15 4.94 -10.43
N ARG A 118 -11.81 6.06 -10.72
CA ARG A 118 -11.99 7.16 -9.76
C ARG A 118 -12.75 6.74 -8.50
N ASN A 119 -13.66 5.78 -8.62
CA ASN A 119 -14.50 5.35 -7.51
C ASN A 119 -13.68 4.71 -6.37
N GLN A 120 -12.54 4.10 -6.70
CA GLN A 120 -11.67 3.45 -5.73
C GLN A 120 -10.89 4.45 -4.86
N LEU A 121 -10.68 5.68 -5.33
CA LEU A 121 -9.84 6.67 -4.62
C LEU A 121 -10.35 6.99 -3.21
N ALA A 122 -11.67 7.13 -3.05
CA ALA A 122 -12.27 7.41 -1.73
C ALA A 122 -12.06 6.23 -0.76
N THR A 123 -12.27 5.00 -1.24
CA THR A 123 -12.08 3.78 -0.46
C THR A 123 -10.61 3.62 -0.05
N LEU A 124 -9.67 3.82 -0.99
CA LEU A 124 -8.24 3.75 -0.70
C LEU A 124 -7.78 4.85 0.27
N LYS A 125 -8.36 6.04 0.23
CA LYS A 125 -8.08 7.09 1.24
C LYS A 125 -8.43 6.64 2.65
N VAL A 126 -9.61 6.06 2.84
CA VAL A 126 -10.03 5.51 4.14
C VAL A 126 -9.09 4.38 4.55
N PHE A 127 -8.79 3.48 3.62
CA PHE A 127 -7.90 2.35 3.89
C PHE A 127 -6.50 2.82 4.30
N LYS A 128 -5.94 3.81 3.59
CA LYS A 128 -4.66 4.45 3.92
C LYS A 128 -4.66 5.04 5.34
N TYR A 129 -5.75 5.71 5.73
CA TYR A 129 -5.89 6.24 7.08
C TYR A 129 -5.89 5.14 8.14
N LEU A 130 -6.62 4.05 7.94
CA LEU A 130 -6.67 2.92 8.87
C LEU A 130 -5.29 2.25 9.05
N VAL A 131 -4.53 2.11 7.96
CA VAL A 131 -3.16 1.57 7.99
C VAL A 131 -2.20 2.55 8.69
N ALA A 132 -2.24 3.83 8.33
CA ALA A 132 -1.36 4.86 8.90
C ALA A 132 -1.60 5.09 10.40
N SER A 133 -2.85 5.00 10.85
CA SER A 133 -3.23 5.09 12.27
C SER A 133 -3.03 3.79 13.05
N LYS A 134 -2.48 2.75 12.43
CA LYS A 134 -2.25 1.42 13.03
C LYS A 134 -3.52 0.73 13.54
N VAL A 135 -4.69 1.15 13.08
CA VAL A 135 -5.97 0.45 13.33
C VAL A 135 -6.02 -0.85 12.52
N LEU A 136 -5.39 -0.84 11.34
CA LEU A 136 -5.29 -1.99 10.45
C LEU A 136 -3.80 -2.32 10.21
N THR A 137 -3.29 -3.32 10.90
CA THR A 137 -1.86 -3.66 10.88
C THR A 137 -1.56 -4.99 10.18
N ASP A 138 -2.35 -6.02 10.44
CA ASP A 138 -2.21 -7.35 9.84
C ASP A 138 -3.50 -7.71 9.10
N PHE A 139 -3.48 -7.61 7.79
CA PHE A 139 -4.66 -7.86 6.95
C PHE A 139 -4.28 -8.48 5.62
N THR A 140 -5.25 -9.14 5.01
CA THR A 140 -5.17 -9.63 3.62
C THR A 140 -6.44 -9.24 2.89
N VAL A 141 -6.30 -8.50 1.79
CA VAL A 141 -7.43 -8.14 0.93
C VAL A 141 -7.90 -9.38 0.18
N THR A 142 -9.20 -9.63 0.20
CA THR A 142 -9.82 -10.83 -0.34
C THR A 142 -10.75 -10.58 -1.53
N SER A 143 -11.22 -9.34 -1.70
CA SER A 143 -12.07 -8.95 -2.84
C SER A 143 -12.07 -7.44 -3.01
N VAL A 144 -12.02 -6.97 -4.25
CA VAL A 144 -12.11 -5.55 -4.59
C VAL A 144 -13.17 -5.36 -5.68
N TYR A 145 -12.82 -5.42 -6.95
CA TYR A 145 -13.76 -5.27 -8.06
C TYR A 145 -14.35 -6.63 -8.48
N ARG A 146 -15.63 -6.62 -8.79
CA ARG A 146 -16.35 -7.76 -9.39
C ARG A 146 -17.15 -7.29 -10.58
N ASP A 147 -17.12 -8.03 -11.69
CA ASP A 147 -18.08 -7.85 -12.76
C ASP A 147 -19.47 -8.39 -12.32
N LEU A 148 -20.51 -8.03 -13.05
CA LEU A 148 -21.88 -8.43 -12.71
C LEU A 148 -22.07 -9.96 -12.64
N PRO A 149 -21.57 -10.76 -13.62
CA PRO A 149 -21.72 -12.21 -13.56
C PRO A 149 -21.07 -12.85 -12.34
N LEU A 150 -19.85 -12.40 -11.98
CA LEU A 150 -19.15 -12.91 -10.80
C LEU A 150 -19.86 -12.48 -9.50
N ASN A 151 -20.32 -11.23 -9.43
CA ASN A 151 -21.04 -10.74 -8.26
C ASN A 151 -22.34 -11.54 -8.02
N GLN A 152 -23.09 -11.84 -9.07
CA GLN A 152 -24.30 -12.65 -8.97
C GLN A 152 -23.99 -14.09 -8.52
N CYS A 153 -23.01 -14.76 -9.14
CA CYS A 153 -22.61 -16.10 -8.76
C CYS A 153 -22.08 -16.18 -7.32
N ALA A 154 -21.34 -15.16 -6.88
CA ALA A 154 -20.82 -15.08 -5.52
C ALA A 154 -21.86 -14.66 -4.46
N GLY A 155 -23.16 -14.58 -4.83
CA GLY A 155 -24.23 -14.19 -3.92
C GLY A 155 -24.26 -12.71 -3.54
N GLY A 156 -23.64 -11.85 -4.34
CA GLY A 156 -23.60 -10.40 -4.09
C GLY A 156 -24.91 -9.72 -4.46
N ALA A 157 -25.26 -8.66 -3.71
CA ALA A 157 -26.44 -7.82 -4.02
C ALA A 157 -26.30 -7.14 -5.40
N GLY A 158 -27.43 -6.88 -6.08
CA GLY A 158 -27.43 -6.21 -7.39
C GLY A 158 -26.88 -4.77 -7.35
N SER A 159 -26.91 -4.12 -6.18
CA SER A 159 -26.32 -2.79 -5.93
C SER A 159 -24.99 -2.85 -5.18
N SER A 160 -24.29 -3.99 -5.25
CA SER A 160 -23.01 -4.18 -4.56
C SER A 160 -21.97 -3.12 -4.95
N ARG A 161 -21.28 -2.56 -3.97
CA ARG A 161 -20.20 -1.58 -4.18
C ARG A 161 -19.00 -2.15 -4.93
N HIS A 162 -18.81 -3.47 -4.93
CA HIS A 162 -17.80 -4.15 -5.72
C HIS A 162 -18.00 -3.98 -7.24
N LEU A 163 -19.26 -3.92 -7.71
CA LEU A 163 -19.60 -3.65 -9.11
C LEU A 163 -19.11 -2.28 -9.60
N PHE A 164 -19.02 -1.33 -8.70
CA PHE A 164 -18.61 0.05 -8.98
C PHE A 164 -17.17 0.35 -8.60
N ASN A 165 -16.36 -0.67 -8.29
CA ASN A 165 -14.98 -0.50 -7.84
C ASN A 165 -14.86 0.48 -6.65
N SER A 166 -15.74 0.35 -5.65
CA SER A 166 -15.79 1.21 -4.47
C SER A 166 -15.94 0.43 -3.16
N ALA A 167 -15.39 -0.77 -3.12
CA ALA A 167 -15.35 -1.64 -1.93
C ALA A 167 -14.03 -2.39 -1.85
N ILE A 168 -13.64 -2.76 -0.64
CA ILE A 168 -12.51 -3.64 -0.32
C ILE A 168 -12.95 -4.56 0.80
N ASP A 169 -13.01 -5.86 0.54
CA ASP A 169 -13.14 -6.89 1.58
C ASP A 169 -11.74 -7.34 2.01
N PHE A 170 -11.53 -7.50 3.30
CA PHE A 170 -10.28 -8.01 3.84
C PHE A 170 -10.51 -8.89 5.08
N ARG A 171 -9.52 -9.70 5.39
CA ARG A 171 -9.45 -10.44 6.66
C ARG A 171 -8.34 -9.85 7.51
N ILE A 172 -8.58 -9.82 8.83
CA ILE A 172 -7.58 -9.45 9.84
C ILE A 172 -6.92 -10.73 10.34
N GLY A 173 -5.63 -10.69 10.57
CA GLY A 173 -4.83 -11.80 11.08
C GLY A 173 -4.02 -12.52 10.01
N PRO A 174 -3.16 -13.49 10.43
CA PRO A 174 -2.27 -14.19 9.54
C PRO A 174 -3.05 -15.01 8.49
N VAL A 175 -2.49 -15.11 7.30
CA VAL A 175 -2.97 -16.03 6.27
C VAL A 175 -2.66 -17.45 6.78
N SER A 176 -3.68 -18.21 7.11
CA SER A 176 -3.57 -19.64 7.44
C SER A 176 -3.40 -20.47 6.18
#